data_78aceb546d352eda27b19dbd751f5caa
#
_entry.id   78aceb546d352eda27b19dbd751f5caa
#
_cell.length_a   1.000
_cell.length_b   1.000
_cell.length_c   1.000
_cell.angle_alpha   90.00
_cell.angle_beta   90.00
_cell.angle_gamma   90.00
#
_symmetry.space_group_name_H-M   'P 1'
#
loop_
_entity.id
_entity.type
_entity.pdbx_description
1 polymer ?
#
loop_
_entity_poly.entity_id
_entity_poly.type
_entity_poly.pdbx_seq_one_letter_code
_entity_poly.pdbx_strand_id
1 'polypeptide(L)'
;MMGVGYEESILTLTLHAFCIGAFIAGWFTINDLLDIDVDRINHPGRPLPSESITEAGAKKYGNRMMILSGVGLLAIMLNDVRNVGEMAWIDSVVVWLIALLLMIAYEVDGKPFNPSLKKRMFWGNLTIAGTISISILFGAAAIDHATDPLLWLVAFSAMLLTTAREMIMDCRDQLGDFDRKTFAKVRGAEKARKTVWRLAVGSSIVMLLVFAMGFLPWRLVIFILPSVVCTIAVRPFLRMGYDWKAGNVLRLGMVFGLLGLAICGIISNH
;
A
#
# COMPACT_ATOMS: atom_id res chain seq x y z
N MET A 1 5.09 -28.43 2.55
CA MET A 1 5.65 -28.05 1.24
C MET A 1 5.68 -29.29 0.35
N MET A 2 4.66 -29.55 -0.42
CA MET A 2 4.69 -30.64 -1.35
C MET A 2 4.69 -30.07 -2.78
N GLY A 3 5.82 -30.28 -3.48
CA GLY A 3 5.83 -30.49 -4.90
C GLY A 3 5.92 -29.34 -5.87
N VAL A 4 6.02 -28.09 -5.47
CA VAL A 4 6.38 -27.03 -6.42
C VAL A 4 7.90 -26.95 -6.46
N GLY A 5 8.51 -27.26 -7.59
CA GLY A 5 9.96 -27.19 -7.77
C GLY A 5 10.42 -25.73 -7.56
N TYR A 6 11.67 -25.54 -7.15
CA TYR A 6 12.25 -24.20 -6.88
C TYR A 6 12.10 -23.26 -8.09
N GLU A 7 12.25 -23.77 -9.31
CA GLU A 7 12.11 -23.01 -10.55
C GLU A 7 10.65 -22.56 -10.80
N GLU A 8 9.67 -23.41 -10.49
CA GLU A 8 8.25 -23.07 -10.60
C GLU A 8 7.85 -21.99 -9.61
N SER A 9 8.38 -22.03 -8.38
CA SER A 9 8.17 -20.97 -7.38
C SER A 9 8.73 -19.62 -7.82
N ILE A 10 9.88 -19.58 -8.47
CA ILE A 10 10.48 -18.34 -9.01
C ILE A 10 9.60 -17.75 -10.11
N LEU A 11 9.10 -18.57 -11.05
CA LEU A 11 8.21 -18.09 -12.10
C LEU A 11 6.93 -17.49 -11.52
N THR A 12 6.28 -18.21 -10.59
CA THR A 12 5.05 -17.74 -9.94
C THR A 12 5.26 -16.41 -9.23
N LEU A 13 6.32 -16.28 -8.43
CA LEU A 13 6.66 -15.03 -7.74
C LEU A 13 6.96 -13.90 -8.73
N THR A 14 7.64 -14.18 -9.83
CA THR A 14 7.97 -13.19 -10.86
C THR A 14 6.71 -12.69 -11.57
N LEU A 15 5.78 -13.58 -11.90
CA LEU A 15 4.49 -13.20 -12.50
C LEU A 15 3.66 -12.32 -11.57
N HIS A 16 3.61 -12.66 -10.27
CA HIS A 16 2.91 -11.84 -9.28
C HIS A 16 3.57 -10.47 -9.10
N ALA A 17 4.89 -10.43 -9.00
CA ALA A 17 5.63 -9.16 -8.90
C ALA A 17 5.43 -8.27 -10.13
N PHE A 18 5.44 -8.87 -11.34
CA PHE A 18 5.14 -8.15 -12.58
C PHE A 18 3.70 -7.63 -12.61
N CYS A 19 2.73 -8.48 -12.29
CA CYS A 19 1.31 -8.14 -12.30
C CYS A 19 1.02 -6.95 -11.36
N ILE A 20 1.47 -7.04 -10.09
CA ILE A 20 1.23 -5.98 -9.09
C ILE A 20 2.04 -4.72 -9.41
N GLY A 21 3.28 -4.86 -9.90
CA GLY A 21 4.11 -3.72 -10.33
C GLY A 21 3.46 -2.93 -11.47
N ALA A 22 2.92 -3.64 -12.47
CA ALA A 22 2.17 -3.03 -13.56
C ALA A 22 0.87 -2.36 -13.07
N PHE A 23 0.13 -3.00 -12.15
CA PHE A 23 -1.06 -2.42 -11.52
C PHE A 23 -0.74 -1.10 -10.81
N ILE A 24 0.28 -1.10 -9.95
CA ILE A 24 0.71 0.08 -9.18
C ILE A 24 1.14 1.20 -10.13
N ALA A 25 1.98 0.90 -11.12
CA ALA A 25 2.46 1.88 -12.09
C ALA A 25 1.31 2.49 -12.91
N GLY A 26 0.37 1.65 -13.35
CA GLY A 26 -0.82 2.09 -14.09
C GLY A 26 -1.72 2.98 -13.26
N TRP A 27 -2.06 2.50 -12.05
CA TRP A 27 -3.00 3.23 -11.20
C TRP A 27 -2.45 4.56 -10.69
N PHE A 28 -1.21 4.61 -10.23
CA PHE A 28 -0.61 5.88 -9.79
C PHE A 28 -0.54 6.89 -10.92
N THR A 29 -0.25 6.46 -12.15
CA THR A 29 -0.26 7.37 -13.31
C THR A 29 -1.67 7.89 -13.60
N ILE A 30 -2.71 7.05 -13.49
CA ILE A 30 -4.11 7.48 -13.65
C ILE A 30 -4.49 8.45 -12.53
N ASN A 31 -4.12 8.18 -11.30
CA ASN A 31 -4.37 9.08 -10.16
C ASN A 31 -3.68 10.44 -10.37
N ASP A 32 -2.39 10.46 -10.76
CA ASP A 32 -1.67 11.71 -11.02
C ASP A 32 -2.31 12.53 -12.15
N LEU A 33 -2.89 11.87 -13.17
CA LEU A 33 -3.66 12.54 -14.23
C LEU A 33 -4.95 13.17 -13.69
N LEU A 34 -5.65 12.49 -12.80
CA LEU A 34 -6.90 12.97 -12.23
C LEU A 34 -6.67 14.07 -11.18
N ASP A 35 -5.51 14.08 -10.55
CA ASP A 35 -5.12 15.06 -9.54
C ASP A 35 -4.22 16.19 -10.09
N ILE A 36 -4.05 16.33 -11.42
CA ILE A 36 -3.10 17.26 -12.04
C ILE A 36 -3.29 18.72 -11.59
N ASP A 37 -4.53 19.19 -11.44
CA ASP A 37 -4.82 20.57 -11.02
C ASP A 37 -4.47 20.80 -9.55
N VAL A 38 -4.68 19.79 -8.70
CA VAL A 38 -4.27 19.80 -7.29
C VAL A 38 -2.74 19.77 -7.18
N ASP A 39 -2.09 18.95 -7.99
CA ASP A 39 -0.64 18.80 -8.02
C ASP A 39 0.07 20.03 -8.60
N ARG A 40 -0.52 20.79 -9.52
CA ARG A 40 0.01 22.09 -9.95
C ARG A 40 0.21 23.06 -8.80
N ILE A 41 -0.58 22.94 -7.73
CA ILE A 41 -0.49 23.79 -6.55
C ILE A 41 0.43 23.18 -5.50
N ASN A 42 0.22 21.91 -5.15
CA ASN A 42 0.94 21.26 -4.06
C ASN A 42 2.34 20.77 -4.47
N HIS A 43 2.50 20.39 -5.74
CA HIS A 43 3.68 19.69 -6.26
C HIS A 43 4.07 20.13 -7.68
N PRO A 44 4.30 21.43 -7.94
CA PRO A 44 4.54 21.96 -9.29
C PRO A 44 5.76 21.34 -10.00
N GLY A 45 6.68 20.76 -9.24
CA GLY A 45 7.87 20.08 -9.79
C GLY A 45 7.65 18.61 -10.19
N ARG A 46 6.46 18.04 -10.03
CA ARG A 46 6.16 16.69 -10.54
C ARG A 46 6.12 16.65 -12.07
N PRO A 47 6.35 15.47 -12.69
CA PRO A 47 6.45 15.37 -14.16
C PRO A 47 5.24 15.86 -14.93
N LEU A 48 4.01 15.63 -14.47
CA LEU A 48 2.79 16.10 -15.13
C LEU A 48 2.54 17.60 -14.92
N PRO A 49 2.54 18.12 -13.67
CA PRO A 49 2.40 19.56 -13.42
C PRO A 49 3.48 20.42 -14.08
N SER A 50 4.71 19.92 -14.19
CA SER A 50 5.83 20.63 -14.85
C SER A 50 5.86 20.47 -16.37
N GLU A 51 4.89 19.73 -16.94
CA GLU A 51 4.81 19.43 -18.38
C GLU A 51 6.00 18.67 -18.96
N SER A 52 6.90 18.10 -18.10
CA SER A 52 7.99 17.25 -18.58
C SER A 52 7.50 15.93 -19.17
N ILE A 53 6.25 15.53 -18.87
CA ILE A 53 5.50 14.45 -19.49
C ILE A 53 4.14 14.99 -19.91
N THR A 54 3.73 14.71 -21.15
CA THR A 54 2.42 15.13 -21.65
C THR A 54 1.29 14.29 -21.03
N GLU A 55 0.11 14.89 -20.80
CA GLU A 55 -1.07 14.18 -20.30
C GLU A 55 -1.46 12.99 -21.20
N ALA A 56 -1.38 13.17 -22.53
CA ALA A 56 -1.64 12.10 -23.50
C ALA A 56 -0.63 10.94 -23.37
N GLY A 57 0.65 11.25 -23.12
CA GLY A 57 1.70 10.27 -22.87
C GLY A 57 1.46 9.49 -21.60
N ALA A 58 1.15 10.18 -20.51
CA ALA A 58 0.82 9.58 -19.22
C ALA A 58 -0.44 8.70 -19.31
N LYS A 59 -1.51 9.16 -19.97
CA LYS A 59 -2.73 8.37 -20.20
C LYS A 59 -2.43 7.07 -20.95
N LYS A 60 -1.63 7.16 -22.02
CA LYS A 60 -1.22 5.99 -22.81
C LYS A 60 -0.39 5.01 -21.97
N TYR A 61 0.52 5.52 -21.15
CA TYR A 61 1.33 4.71 -20.24
C TYR A 61 0.46 4.04 -19.17
N GLY A 62 -0.38 4.78 -18.46
CA GLY A 62 -1.26 4.26 -17.42
C GLY A 62 -2.17 3.14 -17.95
N ASN A 63 -2.83 3.38 -19.10
CA ASN A 63 -3.68 2.36 -19.73
C ASN A 63 -2.90 1.10 -20.13
N ARG A 64 -1.69 1.26 -20.67
CA ARG A 64 -0.83 0.12 -21.03
C ARG A 64 -0.44 -0.70 -19.81
N MET A 65 -0.07 -0.03 -18.71
CA MET A 65 0.30 -0.73 -17.47
C MET A 65 -0.89 -1.48 -16.88
N MET A 66 -2.11 -0.92 -16.91
CA MET A 66 -3.32 -1.62 -16.46
C MET A 66 -3.63 -2.85 -17.34
N ILE A 67 -3.48 -2.74 -18.66
CA ILE A 67 -3.62 -3.90 -19.57
C ILE A 67 -2.56 -4.95 -19.27
N LEU A 68 -1.30 -4.56 -19.08
CA LEU A 68 -0.21 -5.48 -18.74
C LEU A 68 -0.44 -6.18 -17.39
N SER A 69 -1.02 -5.47 -16.41
CA SER A 69 -1.44 -6.10 -15.15
C SER A 69 -2.50 -7.18 -15.37
N GLY A 70 -3.53 -6.90 -16.19
CA GLY A 70 -4.56 -7.88 -16.56
C GLY A 70 -3.98 -9.10 -17.31
N VAL A 71 -3.05 -8.88 -18.24
CA VAL A 71 -2.32 -9.95 -18.92
C VAL A 71 -1.46 -10.75 -17.94
N GLY A 72 -0.80 -10.08 -17.00
CA GLY A 72 -0.06 -10.74 -15.92
C GLY A 72 -0.96 -11.64 -15.06
N LEU A 73 -2.17 -11.14 -14.71
CA LEU A 73 -3.14 -11.93 -13.97
C LEU A 73 -3.59 -13.19 -14.74
N LEU A 74 -3.85 -13.05 -16.05
CA LEU A 74 -4.16 -14.22 -16.91
C LEU A 74 -3.00 -15.21 -16.96
N ALA A 75 -1.76 -14.72 -17.03
CA ALA A 75 -0.59 -15.59 -17.01
C ALA A 75 -0.46 -16.35 -15.68
N ILE A 76 -0.75 -15.69 -14.53
CA ILE A 76 -0.83 -16.34 -13.22
C ILE A 76 -1.88 -17.45 -13.25
N MET A 77 -3.11 -17.15 -13.69
CA MET A 77 -4.18 -18.15 -13.77
C MET A 77 -3.78 -19.39 -14.57
N LEU A 78 -3.17 -19.17 -15.75
CA LEU A 78 -2.71 -20.26 -16.61
C LEU A 78 -1.57 -21.08 -15.99
N ASN A 79 -0.64 -20.41 -15.29
CA ASN A 79 0.44 -21.06 -14.58
C ASN A 79 -0.09 -21.92 -13.43
N ASP A 80 -1.00 -21.38 -12.62
CA ASP A 80 -1.52 -22.04 -11.44
C ASP A 80 -2.37 -23.25 -11.80
N VAL A 81 -3.23 -23.14 -12.82
CA VAL A 81 -4.01 -24.29 -13.34
C VAL A 81 -3.11 -25.43 -13.81
N ARG A 82 -1.96 -25.10 -14.42
CA ARG A 82 -1.03 -26.12 -14.94
C ARG A 82 -0.19 -26.79 -13.86
N ASN A 83 0.29 -26.00 -12.90
CA ASN A 83 1.40 -26.42 -12.04
C ASN A 83 0.98 -26.63 -10.58
N VAL A 84 -0.14 -26.03 -10.13
CA VAL A 84 -0.57 -26.06 -8.73
C VAL A 84 -1.91 -26.77 -8.57
N GLY A 85 -2.94 -26.35 -9.32
CA GLY A 85 -4.27 -26.95 -9.28
C GLY A 85 -5.34 -26.05 -9.90
N GLU A 86 -6.47 -26.65 -10.26
CA GLU A 86 -7.54 -25.96 -11.00
C GLU A 86 -8.08 -24.70 -10.31
N MET A 87 -7.99 -24.59 -8.99
CA MET A 87 -8.52 -23.48 -8.20
C MET A 87 -7.45 -22.60 -7.54
N ALA A 88 -6.17 -22.87 -7.72
CA ALA A 88 -5.08 -22.17 -7.03
C ALA A 88 -5.01 -20.67 -7.37
N TRP A 89 -5.48 -20.27 -8.55
CA TRP A 89 -5.51 -18.87 -9.00
C TRP A 89 -6.56 -17.98 -8.30
N ILE A 90 -7.54 -18.57 -7.60
CA ILE A 90 -8.70 -17.83 -7.07
C ILE A 90 -8.26 -16.71 -6.14
N ASP A 91 -7.36 -16.99 -5.20
CA ASP A 91 -6.89 -16.01 -4.23
C ASP A 91 -6.23 -14.81 -4.90
N SER A 92 -5.41 -15.06 -5.92
CA SER A 92 -4.75 -14.00 -6.70
C SER A 92 -5.77 -13.10 -7.41
N VAL A 93 -6.77 -13.72 -8.05
CA VAL A 93 -7.83 -12.96 -8.76
C VAL A 93 -8.70 -12.18 -7.78
N VAL A 94 -9.10 -12.79 -6.66
CA VAL A 94 -9.92 -12.12 -5.63
C VAL A 94 -9.20 -10.91 -5.05
N VAL A 95 -7.92 -11.06 -4.69
CA VAL A 95 -7.13 -9.96 -4.13
C VAL A 95 -6.95 -8.85 -5.17
N TRP A 96 -6.64 -9.19 -6.43
CA TRP A 96 -6.50 -8.22 -7.51
C TRP A 96 -7.81 -7.45 -7.77
N LEU A 97 -8.95 -8.16 -7.81
CA LEU A 97 -10.26 -7.53 -7.98
C LEU A 97 -10.62 -6.60 -6.81
N ILE A 98 -10.33 -7.00 -5.57
CA ILE A 98 -10.55 -6.13 -4.40
C ILE A 98 -9.69 -4.86 -4.52
N ALA A 99 -8.43 -4.98 -4.91
CA ALA A 99 -7.55 -3.82 -5.13
C ALA A 99 -8.12 -2.90 -6.20
N LEU A 100 -8.58 -3.45 -7.33
CA LEU A 100 -9.19 -2.67 -8.41
C LEU A 100 -10.47 -1.96 -7.95
N LEU A 101 -11.37 -2.66 -7.25
CA LEU A 101 -12.61 -2.09 -6.72
C LEU A 101 -12.35 -0.99 -5.69
N LEU A 102 -11.38 -1.16 -4.81
CA LEU A 102 -10.96 -0.13 -3.86
C LEU A 102 -10.46 1.13 -4.58
N MET A 103 -9.67 0.97 -5.63
CA MET A 103 -9.15 2.09 -6.41
C MET A 103 -10.23 2.79 -7.22
N ILE A 104 -11.15 2.04 -7.81
CA ILE A 104 -12.34 2.62 -8.46
C ILE A 104 -13.19 3.39 -7.44
N ALA A 105 -13.46 2.81 -6.27
CA ALA A 105 -14.22 3.46 -5.21
C ALA A 105 -13.51 4.72 -4.66
N TYR A 106 -12.18 4.73 -4.68
CA TYR A 106 -11.38 5.89 -4.30
C TYR A 106 -11.59 7.06 -5.27
N GLU A 107 -11.56 6.80 -6.61
CA GLU A 107 -11.55 7.83 -7.64
C GLU A 107 -12.95 8.23 -8.16
N VAL A 108 -13.86 7.24 -8.36
CA VAL A 108 -15.11 7.47 -9.10
C VAL A 108 -16.02 8.45 -8.37
N ASP A 109 -16.39 9.51 -9.09
CA ASP A 109 -17.31 10.57 -8.66
C ASP A 109 -18.43 10.70 -9.72
N GLY A 110 -19.38 9.79 -9.73
CA GLY A 110 -20.46 9.79 -10.72
C GLY A 110 -21.63 8.86 -10.37
N LYS A 111 -22.84 9.28 -10.80
CA LYS A 111 -24.06 8.47 -10.64
C LYS A 111 -24.06 7.28 -11.62
N PRO A 112 -24.68 6.14 -11.27
CA PRO A 112 -25.44 5.86 -10.03
C PRO A 112 -24.57 5.50 -8.82
N PHE A 113 -23.30 5.16 -9.06
CA PHE A 113 -22.34 4.73 -8.04
C PHE A 113 -21.33 5.85 -7.78
N ASN A 114 -21.52 6.57 -6.68
CA ASN A 114 -20.67 7.71 -6.30
C ASN A 114 -20.01 7.48 -4.93
N PRO A 115 -19.01 6.60 -4.81
CA PRO A 115 -18.28 6.44 -3.56
C PRO A 115 -17.32 7.61 -3.30
N SER A 116 -16.55 8.07 -4.30
CA SER A 116 -15.57 9.17 -4.23
C SER A 116 -14.86 9.24 -2.86
N LEU A 117 -14.28 8.09 -2.45
CA LEU A 117 -13.76 7.94 -1.09
C LEU A 117 -12.60 8.88 -0.79
N LYS A 118 -11.84 9.30 -1.82
CA LYS A 118 -10.78 10.31 -1.66
C LYS A 118 -11.29 11.65 -1.15
N LYS A 119 -12.57 11.98 -1.40
CA LYS A 119 -13.21 13.20 -0.91
C LYS A 119 -13.79 13.06 0.49
N ARG A 120 -13.77 11.87 1.10
CA ARG A 120 -14.43 11.54 2.36
C ARG A 120 -13.45 11.35 3.49
N MET A 121 -13.05 12.43 4.12
CA MET A 121 -12.27 12.49 5.37
C MET A 121 -11.29 11.30 5.53
N PHE A 122 -11.52 10.43 6.51
CA PHE A 122 -10.67 9.29 6.85
C PHE A 122 -10.74 8.14 5.82
N TRP A 123 -11.88 7.98 5.11
CA TRP A 123 -12.08 6.87 4.18
C TRP A 123 -11.13 6.89 3.00
N GLY A 124 -10.76 8.07 2.48
CA GLY A 124 -9.76 8.18 1.43
C GLY A 124 -8.41 7.59 1.84
N ASN A 125 -7.89 8.02 3.00
CA ASN A 125 -6.62 7.51 3.54
C ASN A 125 -6.66 6.00 3.80
N LEU A 126 -7.79 5.49 4.35
CA LEU A 126 -7.95 4.08 4.62
C LEU A 126 -8.03 3.24 3.34
N THR A 127 -8.69 3.75 2.30
CA THR A 127 -8.82 3.04 1.02
C THR A 127 -7.48 2.90 0.32
N ILE A 128 -6.71 3.99 0.19
CA ILE A 128 -5.40 3.94 -0.45
C ILE A 128 -4.43 3.05 0.36
N ALA A 129 -4.46 3.18 1.70
CA ALA A 129 -3.65 2.34 2.57
C ALA A 129 -4.04 0.86 2.50
N GLY A 130 -5.34 0.56 2.43
CA GLY A 130 -5.86 -0.79 2.25
C GLY A 130 -5.39 -1.41 0.95
N THR A 131 -5.46 -0.66 -0.16
CA THR A 131 -5.00 -1.15 -1.47
C THR A 131 -3.50 -1.43 -1.49
N ILE A 132 -2.68 -0.56 -0.87
CA ILE A 132 -1.24 -0.80 -0.77
C ILE A 132 -0.96 -2.03 0.09
N SER A 133 -1.67 -2.19 1.20
CA SER A 133 -1.42 -3.27 2.16
C SER A 133 -1.90 -4.64 1.65
N ILE A 134 -2.97 -4.67 0.85
CA ILE A 134 -3.48 -5.91 0.26
C ILE A 134 -2.49 -6.51 -0.76
N SER A 135 -1.52 -5.73 -1.26
CA SER A 135 -0.44 -6.25 -2.10
C SER A 135 0.41 -7.31 -1.40
N ILE A 136 0.46 -7.28 -0.06
CA ILE A 136 1.11 -8.32 0.76
C ILE A 136 0.37 -9.64 0.60
N LEU A 137 -0.97 -9.61 0.62
CA LEU A 137 -1.80 -10.80 0.42
C LEU A 137 -1.74 -11.31 -1.03
N PHE A 138 -1.54 -10.42 -2.00
CA PHE A 138 -1.30 -10.81 -3.38
C PHE A 138 0.02 -11.57 -3.54
N GLY A 139 1.08 -11.14 -2.84
CA GLY A 139 2.34 -11.87 -2.75
C GLY A 139 2.19 -13.21 -2.01
N ALA A 140 1.32 -13.26 -0.99
CA ALA A 140 1.00 -14.48 -0.24
C ALA A 140 0.25 -15.51 -1.11
N ALA A 141 -0.65 -15.05 -1.98
CA ALA A 141 -1.37 -15.90 -2.92
C ALA A 141 -0.41 -16.64 -3.87
N ALA A 142 0.73 -16.03 -4.22
CA ALA A 142 1.76 -16.69 -5.06
C ALA A 142 2.33 -17.98 -4.47
N ILE A 143 2.18 -18.19 -3.16
CA ILE A 143 2.70 -19.36 -2.42
C ILE A 143 1.58 -20.08 -1.64
N ASP A 144 0.32 -19.87 -2.04
CA ASP A 144 -0.87 -20.48 -1.44
C ASP A 144 -1.06 -20.20 0.07
N HIS A 145 -0.65 -18.98 0.50
CA HIS A 145 -0.72 -18.52 1.89
C HIS A 145 -1.56 -17.25 2.08
N ALA A 146 -2.46 -16.92 1.15
CA ALA A 146 -3.29 -15.71 1.23
C ALA A 146 -4.21 -15.66 2.46
N THR A 147 -4.54 -16.80 3.04
CA THR A 147 -5.38 -16.94 4.25
C THR A 147 -4.57 -17.03 5.54
N ASP A 148 -3.24 -17.01 5.49
CA ASP A 148 -2.38 -17.13 6.68
C ASP A 148 -2.59 -15.93 7.64
N PRO A 149 -2.95 -16.16 8.92
CA PRO A 149 -3.14 -15.11 9.90
C PRO A 149 -1.92 -14.21 10.11
N LEU A 150 -0.70 -14.74 9.98
CA LEU A 150 0.54 -13.96 10.02
C LEU A 150 0.52 -12.85 8.99
N LEU A 151 0.20 -13.18 7.72
CA LEU A 151 0.23 -12.24 6.60
C LEU A 151 -0.90 -11.20 6.71
N TRP A 152 -2.04 -11.58 7.26
CA TRP A 152 -3.11 -10.64 7.59
C TRP A 152 -2.71 -9.65 8.69
N LEU A 153 -2.02 -10.08 9.74
CA LEU A 153 -1.48 -9.17 10.76
C LEU A 153 -0.44 -8.21 10.18
N VAL A 154 0.44 -8.72 9.31
CA VAL A 154 1.44 -7.89 8.61
C VAL A 154 0.75 -6.87 7.70
N ALA A 155 -0.23 -7.28 6.90
CA ALA A 155 -1.00 -6.39 6.04
C ALA A 155 -1.77 -5.35 6.86
N PHE A 156 -2.38 -5.73 7.98
CA PHE A 156 -3.08 -4.81 8.86
C PHE A 156 -2.12 -3.80 9.51
N SER A 157 -0.95 -4.23 9.97
CA SER A 157 0.09 -3.33 10.48
C SER A 157 0.53 -2.33 9.41
N ALA A 158 0.79 -2.79 8.17
CA ALA A 158 1.14 -1.96 7.03
C ALA A 158 0.02 -0.95 6.70
N MET A 159 -1.25 -1.37 6.74
CA MET A 159 -2.41 -0.50 6.53
C MET A 159 -2.47 0.63 7.55
N LEU A 160 -2.25 0.34 8.84
CA LEU A 160 -2.25 1.37 9.89
C LEU A 160 -1.14 2.40 9.66
N LEU A 161 0.08 1.93 9.34
CA LEU A 161 1.22 2.81 9.14
C LEU A 161 1.09 3.64 7.86
N THR A 162 0.57 3.05 6.79
CA THR A 162 0.28 3.75 5.54
C THR A 162 -0.83 4.78 5.75
N THR A 163 -1.91 4.44 6.45
CA THR A 163 -2.98 5.40 6.80
C THR A 163 -2.41 6.59 7.59
N ALA A 164 -1.52 6.32 8.55
CA ALA A 164 -0.85 7.37 9.31
C ALA A 164 -0.05 8.31 8.39
N ARG A 165 0.69 7.73 7.44
CA ARG A 165 1.48 8.50 6.46
C ARG A 165 0.59 9.34 5.55
N GLU A 166 -0.48 8.79 4.98
CA GLU A 166 -1.40 9.52 4.10
C GLU A 166 -2.08 10.67 4.86
N MET A 167 -2.52 10.45 6.10
CA MET A 167 -3.11 11.51 6.93
C MET A 167 -2.14 12.66 7.22
N ILE A 168 -0.84 12.40 7.39
CA ILE A 168 0.12 13.49 7.62
C ILE A 168 0.44 14.23 6.32
N MET A 169 0.38 13.55 5.16
CA MET A 169 0.48 14.23 3.87
C MET A 169 -0.72 15.16 3.64
N ASP A 170 -1.93 14.76 4.01
CA ASP A 170 -3.11 15.63 3.98
C ASP A 170 -2.93 16.89 4.85
N CYS A 171 -2.21 16.80 5.97
CA CYS A 171 -1.88 17.99 6.78
C CYS A 171 -0.95 18.94 6.04
N ARG A 172 -0.01 18.42 5.25
CA ARG A 172 0.93 19.21 4.45
C ARG A 172 0.24 19.87 3.25
N ASP A 173 -0.61 19.11 2.56
CA ASP A 173 -1.12 19.46 1.23
C ASP A 173 -2.47 20.20 1.27
N GLN A 174 -2.89 20.73 2.44
CA GLN A 174 -4.19 21.37 2.67
C GLN A 174 -4.53 22.51 1.69
N LEU A 175 -3.52 23.22 1.16
CA LEU A 175 -3.72 24.38 0.30
C LEU A 175 -4.28 24.02 -1.08
N GLY A 176 -3.84 22.90 -1.66
CA GLY A 176 -4.29 22.45 -2.97
C GLY A 176 -5.49 21.50 -2.96
N ASP A 177 -5.87 21.00 -1.81
CA ASP A 177 -6.94 19.99 -1.68
C ASP A 177 -8.35 20.64 -1.66
N PHE A 178 -8.68 21.52 -2.61
CA PHE A 178 -9.92 22.35 -2.56
C PHE A 178 -11.18 21.51 -2.38
N ASP A 179 -11.33 20.41 -3.10
CA ASP A 179 -12.53 19.56 -3.13
C ASP A 179 -12.54 18.45 -2.08
N ARG A 180 -11.43 18.27 -1.35
CA ARG A 180 -11.28 17.17 -0.40
C ARG A 180 -11.67 17.61 1.01
N LYS A 181 -12.54 16.80 1.65
CA LYS A 181 -12.83 16.94 3.09
C LYS A 181 -11.85 16.06 3.86
N THR A 182 -10.55 16.39 3.84
CA THR A 182 -9.54 15.60 4.56
C THR A 182 -9.77 15.67 6.08
N PHE A 183 -9.24 14.70 6.82
CA PHE A 183 -9.36 14.67 8.28
C PHE A 183 -8.77 15.95 8.92
N ALA A 184 -7.65 16.44 8.38
CA ALA A 184 -7.00 17.67 8.84
C ALA A 184 -7.88 18.90 8.64
N LYS A 185 -8.59 19.01 7.51
CA LYS A 185 -9.53 20.11 7.26
C LYS A 185 -10.77 20.07 8.16
N VAL A 186 -11.34 18.86 8.37
CA VAL A 186 -12.60 18.71 9.11
C VAL A 186 -12.39 18.75 10.63
N ARG A 187 -11.32 18.14 11.14
CA ARG A 187 -11.07 17.97 12.58
C ARG A 187 -9.92 18.82 13.12
N GLY A 188 -9.20 19.50 12.22
CA GLY A 188 -8.03 20.30 12.54
C GLY A 188 -6.73 19.49 12.52
N ALA A 189 -5.64 20.14 12.09
CA ALA A 189 -4.32 19.53 11.93
C ALA A 189 -3.77 18.91 13.23
N GLU A 190 -4.02 19.54 14.39
CA GLU A 190 -3.56 19.01 15.69
C GLU A 190 -4.19 17.65 16.01
N LYS A 191 -5.52 17.51 15.80
CA LYS A 191 -6.21 16.21 15.98
C LYS A 191 -5.73 15.18 14.97
N ALA A 192 -5.48 15.60 13.74
CA ALA A 192 -4.92 14.74 12.71
C ALA A 192 -3.56 14.18 13.14
N ARG A 193 -2.62 15.02 13.58
CA ARG A 193 -1.29 14.60 14.07
C ARG A 193 -1.38 13.66 15.28
N LYS A 194 -2.31 13.90 16.21
CA LYS A 194 -2.56 12.98 17.34
C LYS A 194 -3.06 11.62 16.86
N THR A 195 -3.94 11.59 15.85
CA THR A 195 -4.45 10.35 15.26
C THR A 195 -3.34 9.60 14.49
N VAL A 196 -2.53 10.33 13.71
CA VAL A 196 -1.35 9.79 13.04
C VAL A 196 -0.43 9.05 14.02
N TRP A 197 -0.15 9.66 15.17
CA TRP A 197 0.71 9.01 16.17
C TRP A 197 0.06 7.75 16.74
N ARG A 198 -1.24 7.76 17.02
CA ARG A 198 -1.98 6.58 17.51
C ARG A 198 -1.95 5.43 16.50
N LEU A 199 -2.15 5.74 15.21
CA LEU A 199 -2.09 4.75 14.13
C LEU A 199 -0.67 4.16 13.99
N ALA A 200 0.37 5.00 14.04
CA ALA A 200 1.76 4.56 13.98
C ALA A 200 2.13 3.64 15.15
N VAL A 201 1.73 4.00 16.38
CA VAL A 201 1.92 3.14 17.56
C VAL A 201 1.10 1.86 17.44
N GLY A 202 -0.16 1.95 17.00
CA GLY A 202 -1.00 0.79 16.74
C GLY A 202 -0.38 -0.19 15.74
N SER A 203 0.21 0.32 14.66
CA SER A 203 0.97 -0.49 13.70
C SER A 203 2.11 -1.25 14.36
N SER A 204 2.91 -0.57 15.20
CA SER A 204 4.01 -1.21 15.93
C SER A 204 3.51 -2.29 16.89
N ILE A 205 2.39 -2.05 17.59
CA ILE A 205 1.78 -3.03 18.48
C ILE A 205 1.36 -4.28 17.70
N VAL A 206 0.65 -4.10 16.58
CA VAL A 206 0.22 -5.22 15.71
C VAL A 206 1.43 -5.99 15.17
N MET A 207 2.50 -5.29 14.78
CA MET A 207 3.74 -5.93 14.32
C MET A 207 4.41 -6.76 15.44
N LEU A 208 4.42 -6.27 16.68
CA LEU A 208 4.95 -6.99 17.82
C LEU A 208 4.08 -8.19 18.21
N LEU A 209 2.75 -8.14 17.98
CA LEU A 209 1.86 -9.27 18.21
C LEU A 209 2.23 -10.48 17.35
N VAL A 210 2.79 -10.29 16.16
CA VAL A 210 3.29 -11.38 15.30
C VAL A 210 4.30 -12.26 16.06
N PHE A 211 5.16 -11.65 16.85
CA PHE A 211 6.15 -12.35 17.66
C PHE A 211 5.55 -12.87 18.98
N ALA A 212 4.71 -12.07 19.63
CA ALA A 212 4.06 -12.47 20.89
C ALA A 212 3.11 -13.66 20.73
N MET A 213 2.48 -13.80 19.57
CA MET A 213 1.62 -14.94 19.23
C MET A 213 2.41 -16.17 18.71
N GLY A 214 3.74 -16.05 18.60
CA GLY A 214 4.60 -17.16 18.21
C GLY A 214 4.63 -17.45 16.69
N PHE A 215 4.09 -16.57 15.84
CA PHE A 215 4.18 -16.74 14.39
C PHE A 215 5.63 -16.62 13.89
N LEU A 216 6.44 -15.77 14.54
CA LEU A 216 7.87 -15.66 14.28
C LEU A 216 8.65 -15.82 15.60
N PRO A 217 9.85 -16.42 15.55
CA PRO A 217 10.71 -16.56 16.74
C PRO A 217 11.05 -15.20 17.37
N TRP A 218 10.88 -15.06 18.68
CA TRP A 218 11.09 -13.81 19.40
C TRP A 218 12.50 -13.21 19.21
N ARG A 219 13.51 -14.05 19.02
CA ARG A 219 14.90 -13.62 18.73
C ARG A 219 15.02 -12.75 17.48
N LEU A 220 14.07 -12.87 16.54
CA LEU A 220 14.06 -12.13 15.28
C LEU A 220 13.41 -10.75 15.41
N VAL A 221 12.80 -10.42 16.54
CA VAL A 221 12.17 -9.11 16.78
C VAL A 221 13.14 -7.94 16.55
N ILE A 222 14.45 -8.17 16.74
CA ILE A 222 15.50 -7.18 16.55
C ILE A 222 15.49 -6.58 15.14
N PHE A 223 15.10 -7.35 14.13
CA PHE A 223 15.07 -6.87 12.73
C PHE A 223 13.94 -5.90 12.43
N ILE A 224 12.86 -5.90 13.22
CA ILE A 224 11.76 -4.93 13.08
C ILE A 224 11.92 -3.72 14.01
N LEU A 225 12.85 -3.74 14.98
CA LEU A 225 13.07 -2.63 15.92
C LEU A 225 13.32 -1.29 15.21
N PRO A 226 14.08 -1.20 14.10
CA PRO A 226 14.24 0.07 13.37
C PRO A 226 12.91 0.69 12.92
N SER A 227 11.94 -0.14 12.50
CA SER A 227 10.59 0.34 12.17
C SER A 227 9.88 0.89 13.41
N VAL A 228 9.93 0.18 14.55
CA VAL A 228 9.34 0.61 15.81
C VAL A 228 9.99 1.91 16.30
N VAL A 229 11.30 2.04 16.19
CA VAL A 229 12.02 3.28 16.54
C VAL A 229 11.53 4.46 15.68
N CYS A 230 11.32 4.28 14.38
CA CYS A 230 10.76 5.32 13.51
C CYS A 230 9.36 5.77 13.99
N THR A 231 8.49 4.83 14.39
CA THR A 231 7.14 5.19 14.88
C THR A 231 7.17 5.98 16.21
N ILE A 232 8.19 5.77 17.05
CA ILE A 232 8.40 6.57 18.25
C ILE A 232 9.03 7.91 17.90
N ALA A 233 10.06 7.91 17.06
CA ALA A 233 10.82 9.09 16.66
C ALA A 233 10.01 10.12 15.85
N VAL A 234 8.86 9.73 15.28
CA VAL A 234 7.98 10.67 14.58
C VAL A 234 7.29 11.67 15.51
N ARG A 235 7.11 11.33 16.79
CA ARG A 235 6.32 12.12 17.76
C ARG A 235 6.77 13.58 17.91
N PRO A 236 8.05 13.93 18.05
CA PRO A 236 8.51 15.31 18.12
C PRO A 236 8.13 16.12 16.88
N PHE A 237 8.30 15.54 15.68
CA PHE A 237 7.95 16.23 14.42
C PHE A 237 6.46 16.51 14.33
N LEU A 238 5.60 15.56 14.74
CA LEU A 238 4.15 15.76 14.80
C LEU A 238 3.75 16.88 15.77
N ARG A 239 4.42 16.96 16.94
CA ARG A 239 4.16 18.02 17.93
C ARG A 239 4.57 19.40 17.44
N MET A 240 5.67 19.51 16.72
CA MET A 240 6.18 20.76 16.16
C MET A 240 5.51 21.16 14.84
N GLY A 241 4.65 20.31 14.27
CA GLY A 241 3.99 20.58 12.99
C GLY A 241 4.91 20.43 11.77
N TYR A 242 6.01 19.68 11.89
CA TYR A 242 6.92 19.38 10.77
C TYR A 242 6.40 18.20 9.95
N ASP A 243 5.26 18.39 9.29
CA ASP A 243 4.48 17.34 8.63
C ASP A 243 5.28 16.61 7.54
N TRP A 244 6.09 17.33 6.76
CA TRP A 244 6.96 16.73 5.76
C TRP A 244 8.01 15.78 6.36
N LYS A 245 8.67 16.21 7.46
CA LYS A 245 9.65 15.38 8.17
C LYS A 245 8.98 14.17 8.80
N ALA A 246 7.82 14.37 9.41
CA ALA A 246 7.03 13.29 9.99
C ALA A 246 6.66 12.22 8.94
N GLY A 247 6.20 12.63 7.76
CA GLY A 247 5.89 11.73 6.65
C GLY A 247 7.10 10.92 6.15
N ASN A 248 8.28 11.55 6.11
CA ASN A 248 9.52 10.85 5.73
C ASN A 248 9.96 9.83 6.79
N VAL A 249 9.83 10.15 8.08
CA VAL A 249 10.14 9.20 9.16
C VAL A 249 9.20 8.01 9.12
N LEU A 250 7.89 8.22 8.89
CA LEU A 250 6.94 7.12 8.72
C LEU A 250 7.28 6.25 7.49
N ARG A 251 7.68 6.87 6.36
CA ARG A 251 8.14 6.14 5.18
C ARG A 251 9.35 5.26 5.48
N LEU A 252 10.35 5.78 6.20
CA LEU A 252 11.50 4.99 6.64
C LEU A 252 11.07 3.82 7.53
N GLY A 253 10.11 4.04 8.44
CA GLY A 253 9.52 2.97 9.25
C GLY A 253 8.90 1.86 8.41
N MET A 254 8.18 2.20 7.33
CA MET A 254 7.62 1.22 6.40
C MET A 254 8.72 0.40 5.71
N VAL A 255 9.76 1.07 5.20
CA VAL A 255 10.89 0.39 4.54
C VAL A 255 11.61 -0.56 5.51
N PHE A 256 11.93 -0.09 6.72
CA PHE A 256 12.56 -0.93 7.73
C PHE A 256 11.67 -2.09 8.19
N GLY A 257 10.36 -1.89 8.26
CA GLY A 257 9.41 -2.96 8.59
C GLY A 257 9.43 -4.07 7.54
N LEU A 258 9.34 -3.70 6.26
CA LEU A 258 9.38 -4.65 5.14
C LEU A 258 10.72 -5.39 5.07
N LEU A 259 11.85 -4.68 5.17
CA LEU A 259 13.18 -5.30 5.17
C LEU A 259 13.37 -6.23 6.38
N GLY A 260 12.95 -5.80 7.56
CA GLY A 260 13.03 -6.61 8.78
C GLY A 260 12.24 -7.90 8.67
N LEU A 261 10.99 -7.84 8.15
CA LEU A 261 10.18 -9.03 7.91
C LEU A 261 10.77 -9.95 6.83
N ALA A 262 11.32 -9.39 5.75
CA ALA A 262 12.00 -10.19 4.73
C ALA A 262 13.18 -10.97 5.33
N ILE A 263 14.00 -10.32 6.18
CA ILE A 263 15.11 -10.98 6.90
C ILE A 263 14.56 -12.05 7.84
N CYS A 264 13.49 -11.77 8.59
CA CYS A 264 12.85 -12.77 9.45
C CYS A 264 12.40 -14.00 8.65
N GLY A 265 11.78 -13.81 7.49
CA GLY A 265 11.34 -14.90 6.62
C GLY A 265 12.52 -15.77 6.12
N ILE A 266 13.62 -15.14 5.70
CA ILE A 266 14.82 -15.84 5.25
C ILE A 266 15.40 -16.69 6.39
N ILE A 267 15.55 -16.12 7.60
CA ILE A 267 16.16 -16.82 8.73
C ILE A 267 15.24 -17.92 9.30
N SER A 268 13.93 -17.73 9.24
CA SER A 268 12.96 -18.71 9.77
C SER A 268 12.83 -19.96 8.89
N ASN A 269 13.19 -19.86 7.61
CA ASN A 269 13.15 -20.99 6.67
C ASN A 269 14.44 -21.85 6.69
N HIS A 270 15.44 -21.45 7.45
CA HIS A 270 16.68 -22.18 7.74
C HIS A 270 16.72 -22.62 9.20
#